data_93c9f83681fb54ff0d14a380ba2b47f6
#
_entry.id   93c9f83681fb54ff0d14a380ba2b47f6
#
_cell.length_a   1.000
_cell.length_b   1.000
_cell.length_c   1.000
_cell.angle_alpha   90.00
_cell.angle_beta   90.00
_cell.angle_gamma   90.00
#
_symmetry.space_group_name_H-M   'P 1'
#
loop_
_entity.id
_entity.type
_entity.pdbx_description
1 polymer ?
#
loop_
_entity_poly.entity_id
_entity_poly.type
_entity_poly.pdbx_seq_one_letter_code
_entity_poly.pdbx_strand_id
1 'polypeptide(L)'
;MTATVSFTIDSPLGPRTATVAYERKGAGEPLLLLHGIGHHLQAWHPVTGILAAEYDVIAVDLPGFGASEPLPAGVPYDLGTVAPALGALCAALGAPRPHVVGNSLGGLLALEMGRRGLARSVTALSPAGFWSEGERRYAFTVLRAMRAGARALPLPALERLSRSGPGRAALTGTIYARPAHRAPEAVVAETLALREATGFEQTLAAGGSVRFTEDLPGLPVTIAWGTRDRLLLRRQGIRAKHTVPGARLVRLPGCGHVPMNDDPALVARVILDTATAAATATAATGNQPPAMSG
;
A
#
# COMPACT_ATOMS: atom_id res chain seq x y z
N MET A 1 7.89 -0.97 -18.02
CA MET A 1 8.08 0.46 -18.31
C MET A 1 7.08 1.25 -17.48
N THR A 2 7.51 2.30 -16.83
CA THR A 2 6.64 3.22 -16.09
C THR A 2 5.93 4.13 -17.09
N ALA A 3 4.61 4.18 -17.02
CA ALA A 3 3.73 5.06 -17.80
C ALA A 3 3.04 6.06 -16.86
N THR A 4 2.40 7.07 -17.43
CA THR A 4 1.59 8.02 -16.66
C THR A 4 0.15 8.02 -17.18
N VAL A 5 -0.79 8.31 -16.28
CA VAL A 5 -2.20 8.50 -16.61
C VAL A 5 -2.73 9.74 -15.89
N SER A 6 -3.47 10.57 -16.61
CA SER A 6 -4.19 11.71 -16.06
C SER A 6 -5.68 11.38 -15.95
N PHE A 7 -6.29 11.76 -14.87
CA PHE A 7 -7.70 11.49 -14.57
C PHE A 7 -8.29 12.61 -13.72
N THR A 8 -9.62 12.72 -13.76
CA THR A 8 -10.34 13.72 -12.96
C THR A 8 -10.61 13.20 -11.56
N ILE A 9 -10.34 14.05 -10.58
CA ILE A 9 -10.69 13.83 -9.17
C ILE A 9 -11.70 14.88 -8.74
N ASP A 10 -12.65 14.48 -7.92
CA ASP A 10 -13.52 15.42 -7.21
C ASP A 10 -12.80 15.97 -5.99
N SER A 11 -12.90 17.25 -5.78
CA SER A 11 -12.29 17.90 -4.62
C SER A 11 -13.23 19.00 -4.06
N PRO A 12 -13.01 19.45 -2.82
CA PRO A 12 -13.76 20.57 -2.27
C PRO A 12 -13.68 21.86 -3.11
N LEU A 13 -12.70 21.95 -4.00
CA LEU A 13 -12.49 23.06 -4.94
C LEU A 13 -13.07 22.80 -6.34
N GLY A 14 -13.92 21.78 -6.48
CA GLY A 14 -14.43 21.28 -7.75
C GLY A 14 -13.50 20.28 -8.44
N PRO A 15 -13.86 19.80 -9.63
CA PRO A 15 -13.07 18.82 -10.40
C PRO A 15 -11.65 19.35 -10.66
N ARG A 16 -10.66 18.46 -10.53
CA ARG A 16 -9.24 18.72 -10.77
C ARG A 16 -8.64 17.55 -11.53
N THR A 17 -7.62 17.80 -12.33
CA THR A 17 -6.83 16.75 -12.97
C THR A 17 -5.67 16.32 -12.05
N ALA A 18 -5.54 15.02 -11.83
CA ALA A 18 -4.38 14.41 -11.18
C ALA A 18 -3.65 13.52 -12.19
N THR A 19 -2.33 13.44 -12.06
CA THR A 19 -1.47 12.59 -12.90
C THR A 19 -0.65 11.69 -12.01
N VAL A 20 -0.71 10.38 -12.26
CA VAL A 20 0.07 9.39 -11.53
C VAL A 20 0.88 8.50 -12.47
N ALA A 21 2.02 8.05 -11.97
CA ALA A 21 2.86 7.07 -12.61
C ALA A 21 2.42 5.65 -12.20
N TYR A 22 2.47 4.73 -13.14
CA TYR A 22 2.13 3.33 -12.90
C TYR A 22 2.94 2.37 -13.78
N GLU A 23 2.99 1.12 -13.36
CA GLU A 23 3.44 -0.01 -14.16
C GLU A 23 2.32 -1.04 -14.25
N ARG A 24 2.14 -1.65 -15.42
CA ARG A 24 1.13 -2.68 -15.67
C ARG A 24 1.77 -3.90 -16.29
N LYS A 25 1.43 -5.09 -15.77
CA LYS A 25 1.98 -6.36 -16.23
C LYS A 25 1.00 -7.49 -16.01
N GLY A 26 0.93 -8.42 -16.96
CA GLY A 26 0.03 -9.57 -16.91
C GLY A 26 -1.27 -9.33 -17.66
N ALA A 27 -2.25 -10.17 -17.41
CA ALA A 27 -3.59 -10.11 -17.99
C ALA A 27 -4.58 -10.79 -17.03
N GLY A 28 -5.89 -10.61 -17.26
CA GLY A 28 -6.93 -11.19 -16.42
C GLY A 28 -7.63 -10.16 -15.54
N GLU A 29 -8.07 -10.58 -14.34
CA GLU A 29 -8.72 -9.65 -13.41
C GLU A 29 -7.71 -8.61 -12.87
N PRO A 30 -8.14 -7.33 -12.74
CA PRO A 30 -7.23 -6.28 -12.31
C PRO A 30 -6.87 -6.40 -10.82
N LEU A 31 -5.58 -6.21 -10.51
CA LEU A 31 -5.01 -6.23 -9.17
C LEU A 31 -4.16 -4.98 -8.96
N LEU A 32 -4.63 -4.07 -8.11
CA LEU A 32 -4.00 -2.79 -7.80
C LEU A 32 -3.05 -2.91 -6.61
N LEU A 33 -1.83 -2.40 -6.74
CA LEU A 33 -0.79 -2.41 -5.71
C LEU A 33 -0.48 -1.00 -5.23
N LEU A 34 -0.67 -0.74 -3.91
CA LEU A 34 -0.50 0.56 -3.26
C LEU A 34 0.66 0.51 -2.25
N HIS A 35 1.70 1.30 -2.46
CA HIS A 35 2.88 1.37 -1.58
C HIS A 35 2.62 2.18 -0.29
N GLY A 36 3.57 2.13 0.66
CA GLY A 36 3.56 2.90 1.89
C GLY A 36 4.03 4.36 1.74
N ILE A 37 3.82 5.17 2.76
CA ILE A 37 4.29 6.56 2.80
C ILE A 37 5.82 6.63 2.58
N GLY A 38 6.26 7.55 1.72
CA GLY A 38 7.68 7.75 1.41
C GLY A 38 8.31 6.65 0.57
N HIS A 39 7.51 5.74 0.03
CA HIS A 39 7.96 4.67 -0.87
C HIS A 39 7.56 4.96 -2.32
N HIS A 40 7.72 3.99 -3.21
CA HIS A 40 7.40 4.05 -4.63
C HIS A 40 6.96 2.67 -5.17
N LEU A 41 6.39 2.61 -6.38
CA LEU A 41 5.80 1.40 -6.97
C LEU A 41 6.79 0.22 -7.11
N GLN A 42 8.09 0.48 -7.24
CA GLN A 42 9.11 -0.56 -7.35
C GLN A 42 9.25 -1.41 -6.08
N ALA A 43 8.68 -1.00 -4.95
CA ALA A 43 8.54 -1.85 -3.77
C ALA A 43 7.84 -3.19 -4.07
N TRP A 44 7.00 -3.21 -5.11
CA TRP A 44 6.23 -4.36 -5.53
C TRP A 44 6.92 -5.27 -6.53
N HIS A 45 8.06 -4.85 -7.13
CA HIS A 45 8.78 -5.63 -8.13
C HIS A 45 9.06 -7.09 -7.71
N PRO A 46 9.43 -7.39 -6.43
CA PRO A 46 9.67 -8.77 -6.02
C PRO A 46 8.47 -9.72 -6.18
N VAL A 47 7.25 -9.21 -6.13
CA VAL A 47 6.02 -10.01 -6.23
C VAL A 47 5.29 -9.84 -7.56
N THR A 48 5.55 -8.76 -8.30
CA THR A 48 4.84 -8.43 -9.54
C THR A 48 4.87 -9.56 -10.57
N GLY A 49 6.05 -10.20 -10.76
CA GLY A 49 6.19 -11.29 -11.72
C GLY A 49 5.36 -12.53 -11.35
N ILE A 50 5.24 -12.83 -10.07
CA ILE A 50 4.45 -13.95 -9.55
C ILE A 50 2.96 -13.67 -9.74
N LEU A 51 2.51 -12.47 -9.36
CA LEU A 51 1.12 -12.07 -9.45
C LEU A 51 0.65 -11.91 -10.91
N ALA A 52 1.52 -11.43 -11.79
CA ALA A 52 1.23 -11.20 -13.21
C ALA A 52 1.09 -12.50 -14.03
N ALA A 53 1.37 -13.66 -13.45
CA ALA A 53 1.06 -14.93 -14.05
C ALA A 53 -0.46 -15.22 -14.11
N GLU A 54 -1.25 -14.62 -13.21
CA GLU A 54 -2.67 -14.88 -13.04
C GLU A 54 -3.54 -13.62 -13.12
N TYR A 55 -2.97 -12.44 -12.87
CA TYR A 55 -3.70 -11.17 -12.77
C TYR A 55 -3.10 -10.08 -13.66
N ASP A 56 -3.94 -9.11 -14.01
CA ASP A 56 -3.52 -7.85 -14.61
C ASP A 56 -3.05 -6.90 -13.50
N VAL A 57 -1.77 -6.94 -13.19
CA VAL A 57 -1.15 -6.24 -12.05
C VAL A 57 -0.86 -4.79 -12.39
N ILE A 58 -1.41 -3.87 -11.61
CA ILE A 58 -1.23 -2.43 -11.74
C ILE A 58 -0.57 -1.91 -10.46
N ALA A 59 0.71 -1.59 -10.52
CA ALA A 59 1.42 -0.93 -9.42
C ALA A 59 1.48 0.57 -9.67
N VAL A 60 1.10 1.39 -8.69
CA VAL A 60 1.04 2.85 -8.84
C VAL A 60 1.94 3.56 -7.85
N ASP A 61 2.51 4.67 -8.27
CA ASP A 61 3.03 5.67 -7.33
C ASP A 61 1.87 6.51 -6.83
N LEU A 62 1.69 6.57 -5.50
CA LEU A 62 0.65 7.42 -4.91
C LEU A 62 0.94 8.90 -5.21
N PRO A 63 -0.08 9.78 -5.29
CA PRO A 63 0.12 11.19 -5.58
C PRO A 63 1.16 11.86 -4.66
N GLY A 64 2.17 12.52 -5.25
CA GLY A 64 3.28 13.14 -4.54
C GLY A 64 4.36 12.18 -4.05
N PHE A 65 4.38 10.93 -4.55
CA PHE A 65 5.40 9.94 -4.27
C PHE A 65 5.93 9.33 -5.59
N GLY A 66 7.18 8.82 -5.54
CA GLY A 66 7.82 8.23 -6.69
C GLY A 66 7.87 9.19 -7.87
N ALA A 67 7.38 8.76 -9.02
CA ALA A 67 7.29 9.57 -10.25
C ALA A 67 5.92 10.24 -10.45
N SER A 68 5.00 10.11 -9.49
CA SER A 68 3.68 10.74 -9.55
C SER A 68 3.73 12.21 -9.16
N GLU A 69 2.95 13.03 -9.88
CA GLU A 69 2.76 14.42 -9.50
C GLU A 69 2.06 14.53 -8.13
N PRO A 70 2.29 15.60 -7.36
CA PRO A 70 1.50 15.89 -6.18
C PRO A 70 0.04 16.14 -6.55
N LEU A 71 -0.87 15.97 -5.60
CA LEU A 71 -2.25 16.43 -5.80
C LEU A 71 -2.26 17.93 -6.11
N PRO A 72 -3.21 18.40 -6.93
CA PRO A 72 -3.34 19.82 -7.24
C PRO A 72 -3.42 20.68 -5.99
N ALA A 73 -2.91 21.92 -6.07
CA ALA A 73 -2.86 22.83 -4.94
C ALA A 73 -4.25 22.98 -4.28
N GLY A 74 -4.27 22.89 -2.94
CA GLY A 74 -5.50 22.98 -2.14
C GLY A 74 -6.32 21.68 -2.05
N VAL A 75 -5.96 20.63 -2.79
CA VAL A 75 -6.61 19.31 -2.68
C VAL A 75 -6.03 18.55 -1.49
N PRO A 76 -6.86 18.10 -0.52
CA PRO A 76 -6.36 17.47 0.69
C PRO A 76 -5.87 16.03 0.44
N TYR A 77 -4.89 15.59 1.24
CA TYR A 77 -4.34 14.22 1.24
C TYR A 77 -5.05 13.29 2.22
N ASP A 78 -6.31 13.59 2.55
CA ASP A 78 -7.11 12.74 3.44
C ASP A 78 -7.73 11.52 2.73
N LEU A 79 -8.25 10.58 3.52
CA LEU A 79 -8.89 9.37 2.99
C LEU A 79 -10.15 9.68 2.17
N GLY A 80 -10.84 10.78 2.50
CA GLY A 80 -12.03 11.24 1.80
C GLY A 80 -11.76 11.63 0.36
N THR A 81 -10.57 12.13 0.08
CA THR A 81 -10.12 12.57 -1.24
C THR A 81 -9.32 11.47 -1.97
N VAL A 82 -8.33 10.88 -1.28
CA VAL A 82 -7.38 9.97 -1.95
C VAL A 82 -8.03 8.64 -2.34
N ALA A 83 -8.91 8.06 -1.51
CA ALA A 83 -9.51 6.78 -1.85
C ALA A 83 -10.49 6.86 -3.05
N PRO A 84 -11.41 7.85 -3.15
CA PRO A 84 -12.17 8.08 -4.39
C PRO A 84 -11.29 8.38 -5.60
N ALA A 85 -10.21 9.15 -5.43
CA ALA A 85 -9.26 9.43 -6.51
C ALA A 85 -8.62 8.14 -7.06
N LEU A 86 -8.27 7.19 -6.19
CA LEU A 86 -7.79 5.86 -6.62
C LEU A 86 -8.89 5.07 -7.36
N GLY A 87 -10.15 5.22 -6.98
CA GLY A 87 -11.28 4.65 -7.73
C GLY A 87 -11.39 5.24 -9.14
N ALA A 88 -11.27 6.57 -9.27
CA ALA A 88 -11.26 7.26 -10.55
C ALA A 88 -10.05 6.87 -11.42
N LEU A 89 -8.87 6.73 -10.80
CA LEU A 89 -7.67 6.19 -11.45
C LEU A 89 -7.94 4.79 -12.03
N CYS A 90 -8.50 3.89 -11.23
CA CYS A 90 -8.83 2.54 -11.69
C CYS A 90 -9.79 2.57 -12.88
N ALA A 91 -10.81 3.43 -12.85
CA ALA A 91 -11.73 3.59 -13.96
C ALA A 91 -11.01 4.11 -15.22
N ALA A 92 -10.13 5.10 -15.09
CA ALA A 92 -9.34 5.64 -16.19
C ALA A 92 -8.39 4.60 -16.81
N LEU A 93 -7.92 3.64 -16.02
CA LEU A 93 -7.09 2.51 -16.48
C LEU A 93 -7.91 1.32 -17.03
N GLY A 94 -9.24 1.44 -17.10
CA GLY A 94 -10.14 0.36 -17.52
C GLY A 94 -10.19 -0.83 -16.54
N ALA A 95 -9.90 -0.57 -15.27
CA ALA A 95 -9.82 -1.56 -14.20
C ALA A 95 -10.76 -1.23 -13.02
N PRO A 96 -12.08 -1.03 -13.25
CA PRO A 96 -13.01 -0.66 -12.18
C PRO A 96 -13.12 -1.79 -11.15
N ARG A 97 -13.12 -1.43 -9.86
CA ARG A 97 -13.22 -2.36 -8.73
C ARG A 97 -12.19 -3.50 -8.80
N PRO A 98 -10.88 -3.21 -8.77
CA PRO A 98 -9.84 -4.24 -8.78
C PRO A 98 -9.80 -5.02 -7.45
N HIS A 99 -9.03 -6.10 -7.40
CA HIS A 99 -8.46 -6.59 -6.15
C HIS A 99 -7.46 -5.54 -5.67
N VAL A 100 -7.53 -5.09 -4.42
CA VAL A 100 -6.65 -4.03 -3.92
C VAL A 100 -5.69 -4.58 -2.88
N VAL A 101 -4.42 -4.38 -3.11
CA VAL A 101 -3.34 -4.76 -2.20
C VAL A 101 -2.60 -3.51 -1.76
N GLY A 102 -2.39 -3.35 -0.47
CA GLY A 102 -1.66 -2.19 0.01
C GLY A 102 -0.76 -2.50 1.20
N ASN A 103 0.36 -1.78 1.27
CA ASN A 103 1.27 -1.83 2.42
C ASN A 103 1.20 -0.52 3.21
N SER A 104 1.13 -0.61 4.55
CA SER A 104 1.19 0.56 5.44
C SER A 104 0.08 1.59 5.12
N LEU A 105 0.42 2.80 4.66
CA LEU A 105 -0.52 3.78 4.12
C LEU A 105 -1.37 3.17 2.99
N GLY A 106 -0.73 2.47 2.04
CA GLY A 106 -1.43 1.78 0.97
C GLY A 106 -2.42 0.72 1.50
N GLY A 107 -2.08 0.05 2.61
CA GLY A 107 -2.97 -0.89 3.29
C GLY A 107 -4.21 -0.21 3.90
N LEU A 108 -4.04 0.96 4.48
CA LEU A 108 -5.15 1.79 4.96
C LEU A 108 -6.03 2.26 3.80
N LEU A 109 -5.42 2.72 2.69
CA LEU A 109 -6.15 3.11 1.48
C LEU A 109 -6.91 1.94 0.86
N ALA A 110 -6.31 0.74 0.85
CA ALA A 110 -6.97 -0.47 0.37
C ALA A 110 -8.23 -0.82 1.20
N LEU A 111 -8.15 -0.74 2.53
CA LEU A 111 -9.29 -0.92 3.42
C LEU A 111 -10.37 0.14 3.18
N GLU A 112 -9.98 1.40 3.00
CA GLU A 112 -10.91 2.50 2.71
C GLU A 112 -11.58 2.35 1.34
N MET A 113 -10.85 1.90 0.32
CA MET A 113 -11.43 1.55 -0.98
C MET A 113 -12.43 0.39 -0.85
N GLY A 114 -12.11 -0.63 -0.03
CA GLY A 114 -13.03 -1.71 0.31
C GLY A 114 -14.31 -1.20 0.95
N ARG A 115 -14.21 -0.32 1.97
CA ARG A 115 -15.35 0.31 2.66
C ARG A 115 -16.27 1.09 1.71
N ARG A 116 -15.69 1.70 0.69
CA ARG A 116 -16.42 2.46 -0.34
C ARG A 116 -16.97 1.61 -1.49
N GLY A 117 -16.80 0.28 -1.45
CA GLY A 117 -17.24 -0.60 -2.54
C GLY A 117 -16.39 -0.48 -3.81
N LEU A 118 -15.18 0.12 -3.73
CA LEU A 118 -14.26 0.32 -4.84
C LEU A 118 -13.30 -0.87 -5.06
N ALA A 119 -13.42 -1.92 -4.28
CA ALA A 119 -12.58 -3.12 -4.35
C ALA A 119 -13.41 -4.41 -4.43
N ARG A 120 -12.88 -5.45 -5.08
CA ARG A 120 -13.42 -6.82 -5.07
C ARG A 120 -12.94 -7.62 -3.86
N SER A 121 -11.72 -7.39 -3.45
CA SER A 121 -11.09 -7.91 -2.23
C SER A 121 -10.00 -6.98 -1.76
N VAL A 122 -9.58 -7.14 -0.50
CA VAL A 122 -8.51 -6.34 0.09
C VAL A 122 -7.46 -7.22 0.73
N THR A 123 -6.19 -7.02 0.36
CA THR A 123 -5.04 -7.53 1.10
C THR A 123 -4.25 -6.38 1.71
N ALA A 124 -4.34 -6.21 3.02
CA ALA A 124 -3.68 -5.13 3.74
C ALA A 124 -2.45 -5.65 4.49
N LEU A 125 -1.26 -5.25 4.05
CA LEU A 125 0.03 -5.63 4.63
C LEU A 125 0.46 -4.58 5.65
N SER A 126 0.52 -4.95 6.93
CA SER A 126 0.85 -4.03 8.04
C SER A 126 0.17 -2.67 7.91
N PRO A 127 -1.18 -2.61 7.75
CA PRO A 127 -1.89 -1.38 7.46
C PRO A 127 -1.77 -0.35 8.59
N ALA A 128 -1.69 0.93 8.21
CA ALA A 128 -1.83 2.06 9.13
C ALA A 128 -3.28 2.17 9.65
N GLY A 129 -3.49 2.95 10.72
CA GLY A 129 -4.83 3.26 11.24
C GLY A 129 -5.27 2.43 12.45
N PHE A 130 -4.54 1.39 12.86
CA PHE A 130 -4.87 0.52 14.00
C PHE A 130 -3.98 0.77 15.25
N TRP A 131 -3.33 1.91 15.30
CA TRP A 131 -2.44 2.33 16.38
C TRP A 131 -3.16 2.90 17.59
N SER A 132 -2.53 2.80 18.77
CA SER A 132 -2.80 3.67 19.91
C SER A 132 -2.15 5.04 19.68
N GLU A 133 -2.50 6.02 20.49
CA GLU A 133 -1.90 7.36 20.38
C GLU A 133 -0.37 7.35 20.51
N GLY A 134 0.16 6.56 21.46
CA GLY A 134 1.60 6.43 21.63
C GLY A 134 2.29 5.74 20.45
N GLU A 135 1.65 4.71 19.86
CA GLU A 135 2.17 4.01 18.69
C GLU A 135 2.15 4.92 17.45
N ARG A 136 1.13 5.73 17.30
CA ARG A 136 1.05 6.73 16.24
C ARG A 136 2.17 7.76 16.35
N ARG A 137 2.36 8.34 17.56
CA ARG A 137 3.45 9.29 17.81
C ARG A 137 4.81 8.67 17.50
N TYR A 138 5.04 7.44 17.95
CA TYR A 138 6.26 6.69 17.64
C TYR A 138 6.47 6.56 16.14
N ALA A 139 5.49 6.02 15.40
CA ALA A 139 5.59 5.82 13.96
C ALA A 139 5.87 7.13 13.21
N PHE A 140 5.16 8.21 13.55
CA PHE A 140 5.34 9.52 12.93
C PHE A 140 6.71 10.12 13.22
N THR A 141 7.21 9.97 14.46
CA THR A 141 8.56 10.42 14.83
C THR A 141 9.61 9.65 14.04
N VAL A 142 9.47 8.34 13.93
CA VAL A 142 10.40 7.50 13.15
C VAL A 142 10.37 7.88 11.67
N LEU A 143 9.20 8.05 11.07
CA LEU A 143 9.06 8.44 9.66
C LEU A 143 9.69 9.81 9.38
N ARG A 144 9.47 10.81 10.26
CA ARG A 144 10.13 12.12 10.13
C ARG A 144 11.64 12.03 10.26
N ALA A 145 12.13 11.23 11.23
CA ALA A 145 13.56 11.02 11.42
C ALA A 145 14.21 10.32 10.21
N MET A 146 13.55 9.30 9.65
CA MET A 146 14.01 8.64 8.42
C MET A 146 14.10 9.63 7.26
N ARG A 147 13.08 10.47 7.05
CA ARG A 147 13.10 11.47 5.99
C ARG A 147 14.16 12.56 6.23
N ALA A 148 14.31 13.03 7.45
CA ALA A 148 15.35 14.00 7.80
C ALA A 148 16.75 13.43 7.52
N GLY A 149 17.00 12.18 7.91
CA GLY A 149 18.23 11.47 7.59
C GLY A 149 18.46 11.31 6.07
N ALA A 150 17.41 10.92 5.33
CA ALA A 150 17.48 10.81 3.87
C ALA A 150 17.80 12.15 3.20
N ARG A 151 17.28 13.26 3.72
CA ARG A 151 17.55 14.61 3.20
C ARG A 151 18.97 15.12 3.55
N ALA A 152 19.44 14.81 4.74
CA ALA A 152 20.76 15.25 5.22
C ALA A 152 21.91 14.45 4.59
N LEU A 153 21.66 13.23 4.11
CA LEU A 153 22.72 12.35 3.62
C LEU A 153 23.09 12.69 2.17
N PRO A 154 24.35 13.13 1.88
CA PRO A 154 24.81 13.37 0.50
C PRO A 154 24.78 12.09 -0.34
N LEU A 155 24.50 12.23 -1.65
CA LEU A 155 24.38 11.08 -2.56
C LEU A 155 25.62 10.16 -2.55
N PRO A 156 26.89 10.67 -2.60
CA PRO A 156 28.06 9.80 -2.54
C PRO A 156 28.16 9.00 -1.23
N ALA A 157 27.72 9.58 -0.12
CA ALA A 157 27.71 8.88 1.18
C ALA A 157 26.62 7.80 1.22
N LEU A 158 25.43 8.09 0.66
CA LEU A 158 24.34 7.13 0.51
C LEU A 158 24.77 5.93 -0.34
N GLU A 159 25.38 6.17 -1.51
CA GLU A 159 25.89 5.12 -2.39
C GLU A 159 26.98 4.28 -1.70
N ARG A 160 27.90 4.92 -0.99
CA ARG A 160 28.93 4.20 -0.23
C ARG A 160 28.35 3.32 0.86
N LEU A 161 27.38 3.83 1.64
CA LEU A 161 26.72 3.06 2.70
C LEU A 161 25.92 1.89 2.11
N SER A 162 25.22 2.10 1.00
CA SER A 162 24.39 1.06 0.38
C SER A 162 25.21 -0.16 -0.07
N ARG A 163 26.48 0.00 -0.40
CA ARG A 163 27.37 -1.09 -0.84
C ARG A 163 27.69 -2.09 0.27
N SER A 164 27.57 -1.71 1.55
CA SER A 164 27.86 -2.60 2.68
C SER A 164 26.59 -3.12 3.36
N GLY A 165 26.62 -4.36 3.86
CA GLY A 165 25.50 -4.94 4.62
C GLY A 165 25.12 -4.12 5.87
N PRO A 166 26.10 -3.71 6.71
CA PRO A 166 25.82 -2.81 7.83
C PRO A 166 25.25 -1.46 7.44
N GLY A 167 25.74 -0.87 6.33
CA GLY A 167 25.21 0.40 5.82
C GLY A 167 23.76 0.27 5.33
N ARG A 168 23.41 -0.79 4.60
CA ARG A 168 22.01 -1.08 4.23
C ARG A 168 21.14 -1.29 5.46
N ALA A 169 21.66 -1.96 6.48
CA ALA A 169 20.94 -2.15 7.74
C ALA A 169 20.69 -0.82 8.47
N ALA A 170 21.65 0.09 8.47
CA ALA A 170 21.49 1.42 9.04
C ALA A 170 20.45 2.25 8.28
N LEU A 171 20.42 2.17 6.95
CA LEU A 171 19.51 2.93 6.10
C LEU A 171 18.06 2.39 6.14
N THR A 172 17.87 1.07 6.15
CA THR A 172 16.56 0.46 5.89
C THR A 172 16.11 -0.57 6.93
N GLY A 173 16.92 -0.83 7.98
CA GLY A 173 16.63 -1.85 8.99
C GLY A 173 15.39 -1.58 9.85
N THR A 174 14.83 -0.38 9.81
CA THR A 174 13.57 -0.06 10.46
C THR A 174 12.39 -0.72 9.75
N ILE A 175 12.44 -0.80 8.41
CA ILE A 175 11.32 -1.27 7.60
C ILE A 175 11.51 -2.68 7.03
N TYR A 176 12.76 -3.15 6.88
CA TYR A 176 13.05 -4.52 6.41
C TYR A 176 13.61 -5.39 7.54
N ALA A 177 13.23 -6.67 7.54
CA ALA A 177 13.79 -7.65 8.47
C ALA A 177 15.17 -8.15 8.01
N ARG A 178 15.44 -8.12 6.69
CA ARG A 178 16.69 -8.58 6.06
C ARG A 178 17.36 -7.50 5.21
N PRO A 179 17.65 -6.31 5.76
CA PRO A 179 18.13 -5.16 4.99
C PRO A 179 19.48 -5.42 4.29
N ALA A 180 20.34 -6.27 4.86
CA ALA A 180 21.63 -6.61 4.28
C ALA A 180 21.51 -7.39 2.95
N HIS A 181 20.38 -8.02 2.67
CA HIS A 181 20.14 -8.77 1.41
C HIS A 181 19.53 -7.90 0.30
N ARG A 182 19.22 -6.64 0.59
CA ARG A 182 18.71 -5.69 -0.40
C ARG A 182 19.82 -5.34 -1.42
N ALA A 183 19.45 -5.16 -2.69
CA ALA A 183 20.35 -4.62 -3.69
C ALA A 183 20.76 -3.18 -3.33
N PRO A 184 22.03 -2.80 -3.45
CA PRO A 184 22.49 -1.44 -3.14
C PRO A 184 21.70 -0.37 -3.88
N GLU A 185 21.43 -0.59 -5.17
CA GLU A 185 20.71 0.33 -6.05
C GLU A 185 19.25 0.54 -5.58
N ALA A 186 18.60 -0.52 -5.12
CA ALA A 186 17.24 -0.43 -4.56
C ALA A 186 17.22 0.41 -3.27
N VAL A 187 18.23 0.26 -2.40
CA VAL A 187 18.34 1.06 -1.16
C VAL A 187 18.58 2.54 -1.49
N VAL A 188 19.39 2.84 -2.50
CA VAL A 188 19.60 4.21 -2.99
C VAL A 188 18.29 4.78 -3.52
N ALA A 189 17.61 4.06 -4.41
CA ALA A 189 16.36 4.51 -5.01
C ALA A 189 15.26 4.76 -3.97
N GLU A 190 15.10 3.87 -3.00
CA GLU A 190 14.13 4.01 -1.91
C GLU A 190 14.44 5.22 -0.99
N THR A 191 15.72 5.44 -0.69
CA THR A 191 16.14 6.59 0.12
C THR A 191 15.90 7.91 -0.62
N LEU A 192 16.14 7.94 -1.93
CA LEU A 192 15.87 9.10 -2.77
C LEU A 192 14.34 9.34 -2.90
N ALA A 193 13.54 8.30 -3.10
CA ALA A 193 12.09 8.40 -3.13
C ALA A 193 11.53 9.01 -1.84
N LEU A 194 12.02 8.58 -0.68
CA LEU A 194 11.65 9.18 0.61
C LEU A 194 12.09 10.64 0.74
N ARG A 195 13.31 10.98 0.28
CA ARG A 195 13.85 12.34 0.27
C ARG A 195 12.98 13.30 -0.52
N GLU A 196 12.57 12.87 -1.72
CA GLU A 196 11.96 13.70 -2.76
C GLU A 196 10.43 13.70 -2.70
N ALA A 197 9.81 12.82 -1.88
CA ALA A 197 8.37 12.70 -1.73
C ALA A 197 7.72 14.05 -1.37
N THR A 198 7.09 14.71 -2.33
CA THR A 198 6.43 16.02 -2.16
C THR A 198 5.14 15.91 -1.35
N GLY A 199 4.43 14.78 -1.44
CA GLY A 199 3.20 14.48 -0.70
C GLY A 199 3.40 14.05 0.76
N PHE A 200 4.66 13.87 1.22
CA PHE A 200 4.94 13.26 2.52
C PHE A 200 4.35 14.03 3.70
N GLU A 201 4.58 15.36 3.79
CA GLU A 201 4.15 16.13 4.95
C GLU A 201 2.63 16.27 5.02
N GLN A 202 1.98 16.51 3.86
CA GLN A 202 0.52 16.59 3.78
C GLN A 202 -0.14 15.27 4.15
N THR A 203 0.39 14.15 3.64
CA THR A 203 -0.08 12.79 3.99
C THR A 203 0.09 12.51 5.48
N LEU A 204 1.25 12.85 6.05
CA LEU A 204 1.52 12.63 7.47
C LEU A 204 0.62 13.50 8.35
N ALA A 205 0.39 14.76 7.95
CA ALA A 205 -0.52 15.66 8.64
C ALA A 205 -1.97 15.14 8.61
N ALA A 206 -2.46 14.72 7.44
CA ALA A 206 -3.78 14.13 7.29
C ALA A 206 -3.95 12.85 8.12
N GLY A 207 -2.87 12.04 8.23
CA GLY A 207 -2.85 10.83 9.06
C GLY A 207 -2.93 11.08 10.58
N GLY A 208 -2.83 12.34 11.03
CA GLY A 208 -2.75 12.70 12.45
C GLY A 208 -3.94 12.26 13.30
N SER A 209 -5.14 12.29 12.77
CA SER A 209 -6.38 11.86 13.44
C SER A 209 -6.91 10.51 12.92
N VAL A 210 -6.26 9.92 11.91
CA VAL A 210 -6.80 8.74 11.25
C VAL A 210 -6.78 7.52 12.14
N ARG A 211 -7.94 6.88 12.25
CA ARG A 211 -8.15 5.52 12.76
C ARG A 211 -9.13 4.81 11.83
N PHE A 212 -8.83 3.57 11.50
CA PHE A 212 -9.79 2.73 10.79
C PHE A 212 -10.67 2.02 11.82
N THR A 213 -11.96 2.30 11.80
CA THR A 213 -12.93 1.85 12.80
C THR A 213 -14.09 1.05 12.21
N GLU A 214 -14.15 0.94 10.88
CA GLU A 214 -15.26 0.33 10.15
C GLU A 214 -15.07 -1.17 9.94
N ASP A 215 -16.18 -1.93 9.96
CA ASP A 215 -16.19 -3.32 9.47
C ASP A 215 -16.39 -3.36 7.96
N LEU A 216 -16.06 -4.50 7.35
CA LEU A 216 -16.16 -4.74 5.91
C LEU A 216 -16.95 -6.03 5.63
N PRO A 217 -18.22 -6.10 6.00
CA PRO A 217 -19.00 -7.32 5.85
C PRO A 217 -19.16 -7.71 4.38
N GLY A 218 -19.04 -9.01 4.11
CA GLY A 218 -19.21 -9.57 2.76
C GLY A 218 -18.05 -9.32 1.80
N LEU A 219 -17.06 -8.50 2.17
CA LEU A 219 -15.85 -8.31 1.38
C LEU A 219 -14.75 -9.29 1.83
N PRO A 220 -14.12 -10.05 0.92
CA PRO A 220 -12.95 -10.83 1.24
C PRO A 220 -11.78 -9.94 1.63
N VAL A 221 -11.37 -9.99 2.91
CA VAL A 221 -10.28 -9.19 3.47
C VAL A 221 -9.24 -10.08 4.11
N THR A 222 -7.99 -9.87 3.77
CA THR A 222 -6.84 -10.42 4.51
C THR A 222 -6.00 -9.27 5.08
N ILE A 223 -5.75 -9.32 6.39
CA ILE A 223 -4.81 -8.44 7.09
C ILE A 223 -3.58 -9.28 7.41
N ALA A 224 -2.43 -8.95 6.84
CA ALA A 224 -1.19 -9.68 7.05
C ALA A 224 -0.15 -8.80 7.73
N TRP A 225 0.58 -9.36 8.72
CA TRP A 225 1.50 -8.57 9.54
C TRP A 225 2.86 -9.25 9.69
N GLY A 226 3.94 -8.48 9.41
CA GLY A 226 5.32 -8.93 9.60
C GLY A 226 5.63 -9.19 11.08
N THR A 227 6.21 -10.35 11.40
CA THR A 227 6.54 -10.69 12.79
C THR A 227 7.71 -9.87 13.33
N ARG A 228 8.49 -9.24 12.45
CA ARG A 228 9.63 -8.36 12.74
C ARG A 228 9.36 -6.90 12.36
N ASP A 229 8.10 -6.52 12.19
CA ASP A 229 7.73 -5.12 11.95
C ASP A 229 8.12 -4.26 13.16
N ARG A 230 9.00 -3.28 12.92
CA ARG A 230 9.54 -2.36 13.92
C ARG A 230 8.91 -0.97 13.84
N LEU A 231 8.14 -0.70 12.79
CA LEU A 231 7.47 0.58 12.58
C LEU A 231 6.02 0.52 13.07
N LEU A 232 5.23 -0.44 12.59
CA LEU A 232 3.87 -0.70 13.05
C LEU A 232 3.84 -2.04 13.78
N LEU A 233 3.73 -1.98 15.10
CA LEU A 233 3.90 -3.16 15.95
C LEU A 233 2.78 -4.19 15.71
N ARG A 234 3.13 -5.48 15.64
CA ARG A 234 2.21 -6.59 15.32
C ARG A 234 0.93 -6.66 16.18
N ARG A 235 0.94 -6.09 17.40
CA ARG A 235 -0.27 -6.01 18.25
C ARG A 235 -1.37 -5.15 17.62
N GLN A 236 -1.03 -4.28 16.68
CA GLN A 236 -2.00 -3.54 15.86
C GLN A 236 -2.80 -4.48 14.96
N GLY A 237 -2.22 -5.59 14.49
CA GLY A 237 -2.92 -6.62 13.74
C GLY A 237 -4.05 -7.30 14.53
N ILE A 238 -3.89 -7.43 15.85
CA ILE A 238 -4.97 -7.93 16.73
C ILE A 238 -6.13 -6.92 16.77
N ARG A 239 -5.83 -5.63 16.92
CA ARG A 239 -6.86 -4.57 16.87
C ARG A 239 -7.55 -4.51 15.51
N ALA A 240 -6.77 -4.65 14.43
CA ALA A 240 -7.32 -4.71 13.08
C ALA A 240 -8.32 -5.87 12.90
N LYS A 241 -8.00 -7.06 13.44
CA LYS A 241 -8.92 -8.21 13.43
C LYS A 241 -10.18 -7.97 14.27
N HIS A 242 -10.07 -7.23 15.38
CA HIS A 242 -11.25 -6.85 16.18
C HIS A 242 -12.12 -5.84 15.43
N THR A 243 -11.53 -4.91 14.71
CA THR A 243 -12.25 -3.89 13.91
C THR A 243 -12.91 -4.50 12.67
N VAL A 244 -12.25 -5.46 12.01
CA VAL A 244 -12.75 -6.16 10.82
C VAL A 244 -12.86 -7.66 11.14
N PRO A 245 -13.92 -8.10 11.83
CA PRO A 245 -14.04 -9.47 12.32
C PRO A 245 -14.06 -10.53 11.20
N GLY A 246 -14.58 -10.18 10.03
CA GLY A 246 -14.58 -11.04 8.83
C GLY A 246 -13.19 -11.23 8.19
N ALA A 247 -12.22 -10.36 8.48
CA ALA A 247 -10.90 -10.46 7.87
C ALA A 247 -10.11 -11.69 8.32
N ARG A 248 -9.39 -12.31 7.39
CA ARG A 248 -8.37 -13.32 7.69
C ARG A 248 -7.14 -12.61 8.24
N LEU A 249 -6.71 -12.91 9.46
CA LEU A 249 -5.46 -12.39 10.03
C LEU A 249 -4.32 -13.37 9.76
N VAL A 250 -3.29 -12.93 9.03
CA VAL A 250 -2.12 -13.74 8.65
C VAL A 250 -0.86 -13.17 9.28
N ARG A 251 -0.04 -14.04 9.88
CA ARG A 251 1.32 -13.68 10.30
C ARG A 251 2.29 -13.94 9.15
N LEU A 252 3.23 -13.02 8.94
CA LEU A 252 4.32 -13.16 7.96
C LEU A 252 5.62 -13.41 8.73
N PRO A 253 6.01 -14.69 8.94
CA PRO A 253 7.19 -15.02 9.74
C PRO A 253 8.47 -14.45 9.14
N GLY A 254 9.30 -13.81 9.98
CA GLY A 254 10.58 -13.26 9.55
C GLY A 254 10.52 -11.99 8.71
N CYS A 255 9.32 -11.47 8.38
CA CYS A 255 9.15 -10.25 7.60
C CYS A 255 9.08 -9.00 8.48
N GLY A 256 9.59 -7.88 7.96
CA GLY A 256 9.49 -6.55 8.52
C GLY A 256 8.22 -5.81 8.10
N HIS A 257 8.29 -4.48 8.08
CA HIS A 257 7.18 -3.59 7.71
C HIS A 257 6.85 -3.63 6.20
N VAL A 258 7.87 -3.81 5.34
CA VAL A 258 7.72 -3.94 3.88
C VAL A 258 8.02 -5.39 3.49
N PRO A 259 7.06 -6.32 3.67
CA PRO A 259 7.31 -7.75 3.64
C PRO A 259 7.58 -8.31 2.24
N MET A 260 7.20 -7.59 1.17
CA MET A 260 7.36 -8.00 -0.23
C MET A 260 8.83 -8.28 -0.59
N ASN A 261 9.75 -7.63 0.12
CA ASN A 261 11.18 -7.79 -0.08
C ASN A 261 11.83 -8.81 0.87
N ASP A 262 11.17 -9.14 1.98
CA ASP A 262 11.69 -10.12 2.93
C ASP A 262 11.31 -11.55 2.55
N ASP A 263 10.07 -11.77 2.08
CA ASP A 263 9.57 -13.06 1.60
C ASP A 263 8.53 -12.87 0.48
N PRO A 264 8.99 -12.67 -0.78
CA PRO A 264 8.11 -12.44 -1.92
C PRO A 264 7.11 -13.57 -2.18
N ALA A 265 7.56 -14.83 -2.03
CA ALA A 265 6.72 -15.99 -2.31
C ALA A 265 5.56 -16.12 -1.31
N LEU A 266 5.83 -15.90 -0.01
CA LEU A 266 4.81 -15.89 1.03
C LEU A 266 3.81 -14.75 0.81
N VAL A 267 4.29 -13.55 0.50
CA VAL A 267 3.43 -12.37 0.28
C VAL A 267 2.55 -12.58 -0.96
N ALA A 268 3.12 -13.03 -2.07
CA ALA A 268 2.37 -13.32 -3.29
C ALA A 268 1.27 -14.36 -3.02
N ARG A 269 1.56 -15.44 -2.31
CA ARG A 269 0.57 -16.46 -1.92
C ARG A 269 -0.59 -15.86 -1.13
N VAL A 270 -0.30 -15.03 -0.13
CA VAL A 270 -1.34 -14.38 0.69
C VAL A 270 -2.25 -13.50 -0.16
N ILE A 271 -1.67 -12.80 -1.14
CA ILE A 271 -2.41 -11.96 -2.08
C ILE A 271 -3.31 -12.82 -2.97
N LEU A 272 -2.75 -13.85 -3.61
CA LEU A 272 -3.47 -14.77 -4.49
C LEU A 272 -4.63 -15.47 -3.77
N ASP A 273 -4.38 -16.02 -2.57
CA ASP A 273 -5.42 -16.64 -1.74
C ASP A 273 -6.62 -15.69 -1.50
N THR A 274 -6.34 -14.40 -1.27
CA THR A 274 -7.39 -13.41 -0.99
C THR A 274 -8.19 -13.08 -2.25
N ALA A 275 -7.50 -12.91 -3.38
CA ALA A 275 -8.14 -12.62 -4.65
C ALA A 275 -9.01 -13.79 -5.14
N THR A 276 -8.51 -15.02 -5.03
CA THR A 276 -9.25 -16.24 -5.38
C THR A 276 -10.51 -16.43 -4.51
N ALA A 277 -10.44 -16.12 -3.22
CA ALA A 277 -11.60 -16.18 -2.33
C ALA A 277 -12.74 -15.24 -2.78
N ALA A 278 -12.40 -14.11 -3.39
CA ALA A 278 -13.41 -13.19 -3.94
C ALA A 278 -14.09 -13.77 -5.19
N ALA A 279 -13.36 -14.43 -6.08
CA ALA A 279 -13.92 -15.08 -7.26
C ALA A 279 -14.93 -16.18 -6.87
N THR A 280 -14.59 -16.97 -5.85
CA THR A 280 -15.46 -18.03 -5.32
C THR A 280 -16.74 -17.46 -4.69
N ALA A 281 -16.64 -16.36 -3.94
CA ALA A 281 -17.79 -15.70 -3.32
C ALA A 281 -18.77 -15.13 -4.38
N THR A 282 -18.24 -14.56 -5.45
CA THR A 282 -19.05 -14.02 -6.56
C THR A 282 -19.78 -15.13 -7.32
N ALA A 283 -19.12 -16.28 -7.54
CA ALA A 283 -19.73 -17.43 -8.19
C ALA A 283 -20.89 -18.04 -7.36
N ALA A 284 -20.76 -18.06 -6.04
CA ALA A 284 -21.78 -18.57 -5.13
C ALA A 284 -23.05 -17.69 -5.08
N THR A 285 -22.90 -16.36 -5.17
CA THR A 285 -24.03 -15.42 -5.17
C THR A 285 -24.75 -15.35 -6.54
N GLY A 286 -24.02 -15.60 -7.64
CA GLY A 286 -24.61 -15.60 -8.99
C GLY A 286 -25.48 -16.82 -9.30
N ASN A 287 -25.44 -17.86 -8.47
CA ASN A 287 -26.16 -19.13 -8.69
C ASN A 287 -27.40 -19.29 -7.78
N GLN A 288 -27.88 -18.23 -7.12
CA GLN A 288 -29.15 -18.27 -6.38
C GLN A 288 -30.30 -18.06 -7.36
N PRO A 289 -31.22 -19.06 -7.56
CA PRO A 289 -32.40 -18.85 -8.39
C PRO A 289 -33.28 -17.76 -7.78
N PRO A 290 -34.02 -16.98 -8.60
CA PRO A 290 -34.91 -15.96 -8.10
C PRO A 290 -35.91 -16.57 -7.16
N ALA A 291 -36.05 -15.95 -5.97
CA ALA A 291 -37.05 -16.36 -4.98
C ALA A 291 -38.44 -16.34 -5.66
N MET A 292 -39.06 -17.50 -5.78
CA MET A 292 -40.44 -17.60 -6.29
C MET A 292 -41.34 -16.93 -5.26
N SER A 293 -41.81 -15.72 -5.60
CA SER A 293 -42.90 -15.04 -4.90
C SER A 293 -44.17 -15.83 -5.14
N GLY A 294 -44.63 -16.54 -4.09
CA GLY A 294 -45.93 -17.11 -3.99
C GLY A 294 -46.93 -16.09 -3.44
#